data_5ef3f1c72f7d3365050ffccfd4f21ae2
#
_entry.id   5ef3f1c72f7d3365050ffccfd4f21ae2
#
_cell.length_a   1.000
_cell.length_b   1.000
_cell.length_c   1.000
_cell.angle_alpha   90.00
_cell.angle_beta   90.00
_cell.angle_gamma   90.00
#
_symmetry.space_group_name_H-M   'P 1'
#
loop_
_entity.id
_entity.type
_entity.pdbx_description
1 polymer ?
#
loop_
_entity_poly.entity_id
_entity_poly.type
_entity_poly.pdbx_seq_one_letter_code
_entity_poly.pdbx_strand_id
1 'polypeptide(L)'
;WELLAFSMQMVLILLLGYMLALSPVLDRLSSRLSILSRKPVRGTVILTVTALIFGWLNWGLALVFGAILVKKIAEQASRSGQAVNYGLLGASAYVCMMVWHGGLSGSAPLSVADRGHFLMESTGIIPLGTTLFSPMNLAVTGVLLLLIPLTSRYFAGKHPGNVPDLPPAESLVKDDRTTGKRSFMLPVFGVLLLAGFLFFYF
;
A
#
# COMPACT_ATOMS: atom_id res chain seq x y z
N TRP A 1 -0.27 21.66 -20.63
CA TRP A 1 0.46 21.92 -19.37
C TRP A 1 -0.33 21.52 -18.12
N GLU A 2 -1.66 21.48 -18.15
CA GLU A 2 -2.51 21.12 -17.00
C GLU A 2 -2.25 19.69 -16.48
N LEU A 3 -2.02 18.74 -17.40
CA LEU A 3 -1.66 17.36 -17.03
C LEU A 3 -0.31 17.26 -16.33
N LEU A 4 0.58 18.24 -16.46
CA LEU A 4 1.89 18.22 -15.81
C LEU A 4 1.75 18.36 -14.29
N ALA A 5 0.90 19.27 -13.81
CA ALA A 5 0.65 19.44 -12.38
C ALA A 5 0.11 18.13 -11.74
N PHE A 6 -0.88 17.51 -12.39
CA PHE A 6 -1.42 16.22 -11.97
C PHE A 6 -0.36 15.12 -11.96
N SER A 7 0.45 15.03 -13.03
CA SER A 7 1.52 14.03 -13.12
C SER A 7 2.56 14.22 -12.01
N MET A 8 2.93 15.47 -11.71
CA MET A 8 3.87 15.77 -10.63
C MET A 8 3.30 15.40 -9.25
N GLN A 9 2.02 15.65 -9.01
CA GLN A 9 1.33 15.21 -7.78
C GLN A 9 1.39 13.69 -7.62
N MET A 10 1.11 12.92 -8.69
CA MET A 10 1.16 11.45 -8.64
C MET A 10 2.58 10.94 -8.37
N VAL A 11 3.60 11.55 -9.00
CA VAL A 11 5.01 11.22 -8.74
C VAL A 11 5.39 11.51 -7.29
N LEU A 12 4.98 12.66 -6.73
CA LEU A 12 5.27 13.02 -5.35
C LEU A 12 4.59 12.07 -4.35
N ILE A 13 3.33 11.70 -4.58
CA ILE A 13 2.62 10.71 -3.75
C ILE A 13 3.36 9.37 -3.75
N LEU A 14 3.82 8.92 -4.92
CA LEU A 14 4.58 7.66 -5.04
C LEU A 14 5.92 7.76 -4.32
N LEU A 15 6.69 8.84 -4.53
CA LEU A 15 7.99 9.04 -3.89
C LEU A 15 7.87 9.12 -2.37
N LEU A 16 6.90 9.87 -1.85
CA LEU A 16 6.66 9.99 -0.41
C LEU A 16 6.21 8.65 0.19
N GLY A 17 5.33 7.95 -0.52
CA GLY A 17 4.91 6.59 -0.15
C GLY A 17 6.09 5.61 -0.10
N TYR A 18 6.98 5.65 -1.09
CA TYR A 18 8.20 4.86 -1.12
C TYR A 18 9.14 5.17 0.06
N MET A 19 9.43 6.45 0.29
CA MET A 19 10.28 6.87 1.42
C MET A 19 9.70 6.43 2.76
N LEU A 20 8.39 6.56 2.93
CA LEU A 20 7.68 6.12 4.13
C LEU A 20 7.74 4.59 4.30
N ALA A 21 7.54 3.82 3.21
CA ALA A 21 7.62 2.36 3.23
C ALA A 21 8.99 1.84 3.67
N LEU A 22 10.08 2.56 3.35
CA LEU A 22 11.44 2.24 3.76
C LEU A 22 11.78 2.73 5.17
N SER A 23 10.86 3.40 5.86
CA SER A 23 11.10 3.89 7.21
C SER A 23 11.34 2.75 8.21
N PRO A 24 12.17 2.96 9.26
CA PRO A 24 12.39 1.95 10.30
C PRO A 24 11.12 1.49 11.00
N VAL A 25 10.09 2.34 11.05
CA VAL A 25 8.79 2.02 11.66
C VAL A 25 8.07 0.97 10.81
N LEU A 26 7.96 1.18 9.50
CA LEU A 26 7.30 0.24 8.60
C LEU A 26 8.14 -1.02 8.36
N ASP A 27 9.46 -0.93 8.41
CA ASP A 27 10.32 -2.11 8.40
C ASP A 27 10.07 -3.02 9.61
N ARG A 28 9.95 -2.44 10.82
CA ARG A 28 9.57 -3.18 12.04
C ARG A 28 8.15 -3.76 11.93
N LEU A 29 7.21 -2.99 11.40
CA LEU A 29 5.83 -3.44 11.20
C LEU A 29 5.79 -4.63 10.23
N SER A 30 6.43 -4.53 9.07
CA SER A 30 6.48 -5.63 8.08
C SER A 30 7.15 -6.88 8.65
N SER A 31 8.18 -6.72 9.47
CA SER A 31 8.85 -7.83 10.15
C SER A 31 7.93 -8.50 11.19
N ARG A 32 7.18 -7.72 11.97
CA ARG A 32 6.19 -8.28 12.91
C ARG A 32 5.07 -9.01 12.19
N LEU A 33 4.54 -8.42 11.11
CA LEU A 33 3.48 -9.03 10.32
C LEU A 33 3.96 -10.33 9.65
N SER A 34 5.20 -10.40 9.17
CA SER A 34 5.75 -11.63 8.59
C SER A 34 5.88 -12.74 9.63
N ILE A 35 6.26 -12.42 10.88
CA ILE A 35 6.30 -13.41 11.97
C ILE A 35 4.89 -13.93 12.31
N LEU A 36 3.87 -13.06 12.34
CA LEU A 36 2.47 -13.48 12.51
C LEU A 36 1.95 -14.33 11.34
N SER A 37 2.62 -14.26 10.20
CA SER A 37 2.27 -14.92 8.94
C SER A 37 2.84 -16.35 8.83
N ARG A 38 3.18 -17.01 9.94
CA ARG A 38 3.77 -18.37 9.96
C ARG A 38 2.98 -19.43 9.20
N LYS A 39 1.64 -19.29 9.13
CA LYS A 39 0.78 -20.18 8.32
C LYS A 39 0.50 -19.48 6.98
N PRO A 40 0.70 -20.14 5.82
CA PRO A 40 0.54 -19.53 4.49
C PRO A 40 -0.80 -18.81 4.29
N VAL A 41 -1.90 -19.49 4.65
CA VAL A 41 -3.25 -18.90 4.55
C VAL A 41 -3.38 -17.63 5.41
N ARG A 42 -2.86 -17.67 6.64
CA ARG A 42 -2.89 -16.50 7.53
C ARG A 42 -2.02 -15.35 6.99
N GLY A 43 -0.86 -15.70 6.41
CA GLY A 43 0.04 -14.73 5.77
C GLY A 43 -0.64 -13.98 4.62
N THR A 44 -1.32 -14.71 3.74
CA THR A 44 -2.08 -14.13 2.63
C THR A 44 -3.17 -13.18 3.14
N VAL A 45 -3.94 -13.57 4.16
CA VAL A 45 -5.00 -12.73 4.73
C VAL A 45 -4.44 -11.46 5.38
N ILE A 46 -3.37 -11.58 6.20
CA ILE A 46 -2.71 -10.42 6.83
C ILE A 46 -2.20 -9.45 5.76
N LEU A 47 -1.55 -9.97 4.72
CA LEU A 47 -1.08 -9.16 3.60
C LEU A 47 -2.23 -8.43 2.92
N THR A 48 -3.33 -9.15 2.59
CA THR A 48 -4.51 -8.57 1.94
C THR A 48 -5.13 -7.44 2.77
N VAL A 49 -5.37 -7.68 4.06
CA VAL A 49 -5.96 -6.66 4.96
C VAL A 49 -5.03 -5.44 5.07
N THR A 50 -3.74 -5.67 5.25
CA THR A 50 -2.77 -4.58 5.35
C THR A 50 -2.67 -3.79 4.05
N ALA A 51 -2.68 -4.46 2.90
CA ALA A 51 -2.66 -3.82 1.58
C ALA A 51 -3.89 -2.93 1.37
N LEU A 52 -5.09 -3.42 1.72
CA LEU A 52 -6.33 -2.66 1.60
C LEU A 52 -6.34 -1.43 2.52
N ILE A 53 -5.93 -1.57 3.79
CA ILE A 53 -5.87 -0.44 4.73
C ILE A 53 -4.88 0.62 4.23
N PHE A 54 -3.68 0.20 3.80
CA PHE A 54 -2.69 1.13 3.28
C PHE A 54 -3.09 1.73 1.94
N GLY A 55 -3.79 0.97 1.07
CA GLY A 55 -4.32 1.47 -0.19
C GLY A 55 -5.36 2.57 0.00
N TRP A 56 -6.18 2.45 1.03
CA TRP A 56 -7.13 3.49 1.40
C TRP A 56 -6.44 4.76 1.91
N LEU A 57 -5.32 4.62 2.66
CA LEU A 57 -4.54 5.75 3.15
C LEU A 57 -3.70 6.39 2.04
N ASN A 58 -2.84 5.59 1.38
CA ASN A 58 -1.95 6.06 0.33
C ASN A 58 -1.56 4.89 -0.59
N TRP A 59 -1.91 4.98 -1.87
CA TRP A 59 -1.66 3.93 -2.85
C TRP A 59 -0.17 3.65 -3.09
N GLY A 60 0.67 4.68 -3.12
CA GLY A 60 2.12 4.52 -3.32
C GLY A 60 2.78 3.77 -2.16
N LEU A 61 2.41 4.13 -0.91
CA LEU A 61 2.81 3.41 0.28
C LEU A 61 2.35 1.95 0.23
N ALA A 62 1.09 1.71 -0.13
CA ALA A 62 0.51 0.37 -0.16
C ALA A 62 1.24 -0.57 -1.12
N LEU A 63 1.55 -0.11 -2.34
CA LEU A 63 2.27 -0.90 -3.34
C LEU A 63 3.67 -1.28 -2.86
N VAL A 64 4.43 -0.32 -2.37
CA VAL A 64 5.82 -0.57 -1.93
C VAL A 64 5.85 -1.43 -0.68
N PHE A 65 5.03 -1.09 0.32
CA PHE A 65 4.95 -1.88 1.56
C PHE A 65 4.43 -3.29 1.29
N GLY A 66 3.44 -3.43 0.40
CA GLY A 66 2.91 -4.73 -0.03
C GLY A 66 4.01 -5.61 -0.64
N ALA A 67 4.82 -5.07 -1.54
CA ALA A 67 5.95 -5.79 -2.15
C ALA A 67 6.99 -6.23 -1.10
N ILE A 68 7.33 -5.34 -0.15
CA ILE A 68 8.25 -5.67 0.96
C ILE A 68 7.66 -6.80 1.82
N LEU A 69 6.37 -6.73 2.14
CA LEU A 69 5.72 -7.73 2.98
C LEU A 69 5.59 -9.08 2.27
N VAL A 70 5.27 -9.11 0.95
CA VAL A 70 5.30 -10.33 0.13
C VAL A 70 6.65 -11.02 0.24
N LYS A 71 7.73 -10.27 0.03
CA LYS A 71 9.10 -10.80 0.11
C LYS A 71 9.38 -11.42 1.49
N LYS A 72 9.08 -10.69 2.56
CA LYS A 72 9.31 -11.17 3.94
C LYS A 72 8.47 -12.41 4.29
N ILE A 73 7.22 -12.49 3.83
CA ILE A 73 6.36 -13.67 4.04
C ILE A 73 6.92 -14.87 3.26
N ALA A 74 7.36 -14.67 2.03
CA ALA A 74 7.94 -15.73 1.20
C ALA A 74 9.28 -16.22 1.77
N GLU A 75 10.15 -15.33 2.24
CA GLU A 75 11.39 -15.69 2.94
C GLU A 75 11.12 -16.48 4.23
N GLN A 76 10.12 -16.07 4.99
CA GLN A 76 9.71 -16.79 6.21
C GLN A 76 9.18 -18.19 5.88
N ALA A 77 8.38 -18.32 4.81
CA ALA A 77 7.86 -19.60 4.33
C ALA A 77 8.99 -20.52 3.85
N SER A 78 9.92 -20.00 3.05
CA SER A 78 11.09 -20.72 2.57
C SER A 78 11.95 -21.26 3.74
N ARG A 79 12.29 -20.41 4.72
CA ARG A 79 13.07 -20.81 5.91
C ARG A 79 12.36 -21.87 6.77
N SER A 80 11.03 -21.91 6.76
CA SER A 80 10.24 -22.89 7.52
C SER A 80 9.80 -24.10 6.70
N GLY A 81 10.23 -24.21 5.43
CA GLY A 81 9.85 -25.30 4.54
C GLY A 81 8.34 -25.32 4.22
N GLN A 82 7.65 -24.18 4.31
CA GLN A 82 6.21 -24.11 4.09
C GLN A 82 5.90 -23.71 2.65
N ALA A 83 4.96 -24.43 2.05
CA ALA A 83 4.46 -24.08 0.73
C ALA A 83 3.61 -22.81 0.81
N VAL A 84 3.82 -21.88 -0.12
CA VAL A 84 3.03 -20.66 -0.27
C VAL A 84 2.83 -20.36 -1.75
N ASN A 85 1.63 -19.90 -2.10
CA ASN A 85 1.34 -19.46 -3.46
C ASN A 85 1.87 -18.03 -3.65
N TYR A 86 3.07 -17.91 -4.22
CA TYR A 86 3.74 -16.62 -4.41
C TYR A 86 2.96 -15.68 -5.34
N GLY A 87 2.33 -16.23 -6.40
CA GLY A 87 1.46 -15.46 -7.29
C GLY A 87 0.24 -14.89 -6.56
N LEU A 88 -0.37 -15.68 -5.67
CA LEU A 88 -1.48 -15.21 -4.84
C LEU A 88 -1.04 -14.15 -3.83
N LEU A 89 0.17 -14.26 -3.27
CA LEU A 89 0.73 -13.20 -2.43
C LEU A 89 0.90 -11.89 -3.22
N GLY A 90 1.46 -11.96 -4.43
CA GLY A 90 1.59 -10.79 -5.31
C GLY A 90 0.24 -10.16 -5.64
N ALA A 91 -0.75 -10.98 -6.03
CA ALA A 91 -2.11 -10.51 -6.25
C ALA A 91 -2.71 -9.87 -5.00
N SER A 92 -2.51 -10.49 -3.82
CA SER A 92 -3.02 -9.97 -2.53
C SER A 92 -2.36 -8.65 -2.11
N ALA A 93 -1.13 -8.38 -2.50
CA ALA A 93 -0.50 -7.09 -2.30
C ALA A 93 -1.09 -6.01 -3.22
N TYR A 94 -1.46 -6.39 -4.44
CA TYR A 94 -1.96 -5.46 -5.45
C TYR A 94 -3.43 -5.08 -5.26
N VAL A 95 -4.22 -5.81 -4.44
CA VAL A 95 -5.63 -5.48 -4.18
C VAL A 95 -5.83 -4.10 -3.54
N CYS A 96 -4.78 -3.47 -3.02
CA CYS A 96 -4.79 -2.10 -2.53
C CYS A 96 -5.36 -1.11 -3.57
N MET A 97 -5.17 -1.39 -4.86
CA MET A 97 -5.67 -0.57 -5.95
C MET A 97 -7.20 -0.59 -6.08
N MET A 98 -7.89 -1.57 -5.47
CA MET A 98 -9.36 -1.63 -5.51
C MET A 98 -10.02 -0.61 -4.59
N VAL A 99 -9.34 -0.16 -3.53
CA VAL A 99 -9.84 0.82 -2.56
C VAL A 99 -9.23 2.21 -2.73
N TRP A 100 -8.19 2.33 -3.56
CA TRP A 100 -7.45 3.57 -3.75
C TRP A 100 -8.33 4.75 -4.13
N HIS A 101 -9.21 4.60 -5.14
CA HIS A 101 -10.04 5.71 -5.63
C HIS A 101 -11.06 6.22 -4.61
N GLY A 102 -11.46 5.36 -3.67
CA GLY A 102 -12.30 5.73 -2.52
C GLY A 102 -11.52 6.08 -1.27
N GLY A 103 -10.19 6.19 -1.37
CA GLY A 103 -9.29 6.47 -0.26
C GLY A 103 -8.74 7.90 -0.26
N LEU A 104 -7.95 8.21 0.78
CA LEU A 104 -7.41 9.56 1.05
C LEU A 104 -6.45 10.07 -0.03
N SER A 105 -5.87 9.18 -0.84
CA SER A 105 -5.01 9.53 -1.98
C SER A 105 -5.69 9.27 -3.33
N GLY A 106 -7.02 9.17 -3.36
CA GLY A 106 -7.80 8.98 -4.58
C GLY A 106 -7.69 10.18 -5.51
N SER A 107 -7.26 9.96 -6.76
CA SER A 107 -7.04 11.06 -7.71
C SER A 107 -8.34 11.78 -8.10
N ALA A 108 -9.42 11.06 -8.31
CA ALA A 108 -10.68 11.66 -8.71
C ALA A 108 -11.31 12.55 -7.62
N PRO A 109 -11.46 12.09 -6.36
CA PRO A 109 -11.93 12.94 -5.26
C PRO A 109 -11.06 14.18 -5.04
N LEU A 110 -9.73 14.02 -5.09
CA LEU A 110 -8.79 15.13 -4.95
C LEU A 110 -8.93 16.15 -6.09
N SER A 111 -9.08 15.67 -7.33
CA SER A 111 -9.20 16.53 -8.49
C SER A 111 -10.48 17.39 -8.45
N VAL A 112 -11.65 16.83 -8.11
CA VAL A 112 -12.90 17.58 -8.08
C VAL A 112 -13.06 18.49 -6.85
N ALA A 113 -12.19 18.34 -5.86
CA ALA A 113 -12.10 19.23 -4.71
C ALA A 113 -11.25 20.48 -4.98
N ASP A 114 -10.45 20.49 -6.07
CA ASP A 114 -9.62 21.62 -6.46
C ASP A 114 -10.49 22.69 -7.17
N ARG A 115 -10.15 23.97 -6.96
CA ARG A 115 -10.82 25.11 -7.60
C ARG A 115 -10.53 25.22 -9.11
N GLY A 116 -9.47 24.60 -9.60
CA GLY A 116 -9.02 24.63 -10.99
C GLY A 116 -9.45 23.41 -11.82
N HIS A 117 -10.36 22.54 -11.33
CA HIS A 117 -10.69 21.34 -12.07
C HIS A 117 -11.57 21.62 -13.30
N PHE A 118 -11.44 20.78 -14.30
CA PHE A 118 -12.06 20.97 -15.63
C PHE A 118 -13.62 20.96 -15.65
N LEU A 119 -14.26 20.45 -14.59
CA LEU A 119 -15.72 20.43 -14.44
C LEU A 119 -16.25 21.57 -13.55
N MET A 120 -15.39 22.51 -13.14
CA MET A 120 -15.75 23.58 -12.19
C MET A 120 -17.01 24.36 -12.59
N GLU A 121 -17.17 24.68 -13.89
CA GLU A 121 -18.31 25.43 -14.39
C GLU A 121 -19.64 24.66 -14.29
N SER A 122 -19.60 23.33 -14.36
CA SER A 122 -20.81 22.49 -14.36
C SER A 122 -21.17 21.93 -12.98
N THR A 123 -20.18 21.61 -12.14
CA THR A 123 -20.40 20.92 -10.86
C THR A 123 -20.05 21.76 -9.65
N GLY A 124 -19.30 22.86 -9.83
CA GLY A 124 -18.71 23.59 -8.72
C GLY A 124 -17.65 22.75 -7.98
N ILE A 125 -17.20 23.23 -6.82
CA ILE A 125 -16.27 22.50 -5.96
C ILE A 125 -17.03 21.40 -5.23
N ILE A 126 -16.54 20.15 -5.31
CA ILE A 126 -17.08 19.02 -4.58
C ILE A 126 -16.16 18.71 -3.40
N PRO A 127 -16.55 19.01 -2.15
CA PRO A 127 -15.71 18.79 -0.99
C PRO A 127 -15.37 17.31 -0.80
N LEU A 128 -14.15 17.01 -0.32
CA LEU A 128 -13.70 15.64 -0.04
C LEU A 128 -14.62 14.90 0.95
N GLY A 129 -15.21 15.61 1.89
CA GLY A 129 -16.16 15.04 2.84
C GLY A 129 -17.40 14.42 2.18
N THR A 130 -17.86 14.99 1.06
CA THR A 130 -19.03 14.48 0.32
C THR A 130 -18.68 13.33 -0.64
N THR A 131 -17.43 13.15 -0.97
CA THR A 131 -16.95 12.04 -1.82
C THR A 131 -16.41 10.88 -1.00
N LEU A 132 -15.31 11.10 -0.26
CA LEU A 132 -14.61 10.05 0.50
C LEU A 132 -15.44 9.48 1.64
N PHE A 133 -16.15 10.34 2.36
CA PHE A 133 -16.97 9.93 3.51
C PHE A 133 -18.45 9.79 3.17
N SER A 134 -18.81 9.73 1.89
CA SER A 134 -20.17 9.43 1.50
C SER A 134 -20.58 8.03 1.98
N PRO A 135 -21.84 7.82 2.40
CA PRO A 135 -22.31 6.49 2.84
C PRO A 135 -22.09 5.42 1.78
N MET A 136 -22.22 5.77 0.49
CA MET A 136 -21.99 4.85 -0.62
C MET A 136 -20.51 4.40 -0.68
N ASN A 137 -19.55 5.35 -0.63
CA ASN A 137 -18.13 5.03 -0.68
C ASN A 137 -17.68 4.21 0.52
N LEU A 138 -18.17 4.56 1.72
CA LEU A 138 -17.88 3.80 2.94
C LEU A 138 -18.48 2.39 2.89
N ALA A 139 -19.69 2.22 2.36
CA ALA A 139 -20.31 0.91 2.19
C ALA A 139 -19.52 0.05 1.20
N VAL A 140 -19.15 0.59 0.02
CA VAL A 140 -18.33 -0.13 -0.98
C VAL A 140 -16.98 -0.51 -0.38
N THR A 141 -16.28 0.42 0.25
CA THR A 141 -14.99 0.17 0.91
C THR A 141 -15.12 -0.89 1.99
N GLY A 142 -16.16 -0.83 2.83
CA GLY A 142 -16.43 -1.83 3.87
C GLY A 142 -16.68 -3.21 3.29
N VAL A 143 -17.48 -3.31 2.21
CA VAL A 143 -17.72 -4.58 1.51
C VAL A 143 -16.41 -5.15 0.94
N LEU A 144 -15.57 -4.33 0.31
CA LEU A 144 -14.27 -4.76 -0.21
C LEU A 144 -13.32 -5.23 0.90
N LEU A 145 -13.29 -4.50 2.03
CA LEU A 145 -12.49 -4.87 3.20
C LEU A 145 -12.90 -6.22 3.82
N LEU A 146 -14.14 -6.66 3.62
CA LEU A 146 -14.63 -7.96 4.07
C LEU A 146 -14.46 -9.05 3.01
N LEU A 147 -14.91 -8.80 1.77
CA LEU A 147 -14.95 -9.82 0.74
C LEU A 147 -13.56 -10.22 0.23
N ILE A 148 -12.66 -9.26 0.04
CA ILE A 148 -11.34 -9.56 -0.54
C ILE A 148 -10.48 -10.43 0.41
N PRO A 149 -10.38 -10.16 1.73
CA PRO A 149 -9.71 -11.08 2.65
C PRO A 149 -10.34 -12.47 2.73
N LEU A 150 -11.67 -12.57 2.63
CA LEU A 150 -12.37 -13.86 2.61
C LEU A 150 -12.04 -14.65 1.35
N THR A 151 -12.05 -14.00 0.17
CA THR A 151 -11.67 -14.65 -1.09
C THR A 151 -10.19 -15.04 -1.10
N SER A 152 -9.29 -14.18 -0.62
CA SER A 152 -7.87 -14.48 -0.50
C SER A 152 -7.61 -15.67 0.44
N ARG A 153 -8.35 -15.76 1.55
CA ARG A 153 -8.31 -16.89 2.47
C ARG A 153 -8.75 -18.19 1.79
N TYR A 154 -9.86 -18.14 1.04
CA TYR A 154 -10.39 -19.28 0.31
C TYR A 154 -9.37 -19.80 -0.72
N PHE A 155 -8.83 -18.92 -1.56
CA PHE A 155 -7.85 -19.30 -2.58
C PHE A 155 -6.53 -19.79 -1.96
N ALA A 156 -6.05 -19.19 -0.89
CA ALA A 156 -4.85 -19.64 -0.19
C ALA A 156 -5.02 -21.05 0.42
N GLY A 157 -6.22 -21.37 0.89
CA GLY A 157 -6.52 -22.73 1.39
C GLY A 157 -6.64 -23.76 0.28
N LYS A 158 -7.18 -23.38 -0.89
CA LYS A 158 -7.41 -24.30 -2.00
C LYS A 158 -6.15 -24.51 -2.87
N HIS A 159 -5.27 -23.51 -2.96
CA HIS A 159 -4.08 -23.51 -3.80
C HIS A 159 -2.83 -23.17 -2.98
N PRO A 160 -2.30 -24.10 -2.18
CA PRO A 160 -1.20 -23.82 -1.24
C PRO A 160 0.10 -23.40 -1.92
N GLY A 161 0.29 -23.71 -3.22
CA GLY A 161 1.53 -23.41 -3.94
C GLY A 161 2.68 -24.34 -3.58
N ASN A 162 3.90 -23.85 -3.74
CA ASN A 162 5.15 -24.58 -3.47
C ASN A 162 5.97 -23.84 -2.40
N VAL A 163 7.00 -24.52 -1.86
CA VAL A 163 8.03 -23.84 -1.06
C VAL A 163 8.77 -22.87 -1.98
N PRO A 164 8.82 -21.57 -1.67
CA PRO A 164 9.49 -20.62 -2.54
C PRO A 164 10.98 -20.91 -2.65
N ASP A 165 11.47 -21.11 -3.86
CA ASP A 165 12.90 -21.14 -4.15
C ASP A 165 13.35 -19.70 -4.38
N LEU A 166 13.72 -19.03 -3.29
CA LEU A 166 14.19 -17.65 -3.34
C LEU A 166 15.71 -17.67 -3.39
N PRO A 167 16.33 -16.92 -4.31
CA PRO A 167 17.78 -16.73 -4.27
C PRO A 167 18.20 -16.17 -2.92
N PRO A 168 19.39 -16.53 -2.40
CA PRO A 168 19.88 -16.02 -1.13
C PRO A 168 19.74 -14.49 -1.07
N ALA A 169 19.28 -13.95 0.07
CA ALA A 169 19.00 -12.53 0.23
C ALA A 169 20.17 -11.61 -0.14
N GLU A 170 21.39 -12.12 -0.10
CA GLU A 170 22.63 -11.43 -0.49
C GLU A 170 22.78 -11.21 -2.00
N SER A 171 22.08 -11.97 -2.86
CA SER A 171 22.28 -11.88 -4.31
C SER A 171 21.46 -10.79 -5.00
N LEU A 172 20.42 -10.26 -4.36
CA LEU A 172 19.47 -9.31 -4.96
C LEU A 172 19.68 -7.86 -4.53
N VAL A 173 20.44 -7.63 -3.48
CA VAL A 173 20.84 -6.30 -3.05
C VAL A 173 22.31 -6.41 -2.65
N LYS A 174 23.23 -6.00 -3.51
CA LYS A 174 24.48 -5.46 -3.01
C LYS A 174 24.05 -4.34 -2.09
N ASP A 175 24.05 -4.63 -0.79
CA ASP A 175 23.65 -3.72 0.24
C ASP A 175 24.67 -2.57 0.27
N ASP A 176 24.34 -1.50 -0.41
CA ASP A 176 25.03 -0.21 -0.28
C ASP A 176 24.81 0.39 1.14
N ARG A 177 24.46 -0.49 2.11
CA ARG A 177 24.22 -0.12 3.53
C ARG A 177 25.50 0.08 4.32
N THR A 178 26.67 0.10 3.69
CA THR A 178 27.92 0.23 4.43
C THR A 178 28.29 1.66 4.82
N THR A 179 27.54 2.67 4.41
CA THR A 179 27.86 4.05 4.80
C THR A 179 26.62 4.86 5.10
N GLY A 180 26.22 4.90 6.33
CA GLY A 180 25.33 5.95 6.76
C GLY A 180 24.55 5.56 8.00
N LYS A 181 24.79 6.25 9.10
CA LYS A 181 23.79 6.43 10.16
C LYS A 181 22.46 6.62 9.45
N ARG A 182 21.54 5.64 9.55
CA ARG A 182 20.16 5.77 9.03
C ARG A 182 19.66 7.12 9.49
N SER A 183 19.64 8.08 8.61
CA SER A 183 19.23 9.43 8.95
C SER A 183 17.77 9.34 9.36
N PHE A 184 17.51 9.47 10.64
CA PHE A 184 16.16 9.58 11.20
C PHE A 184 15.41 10.77 10.58
N MET A 185 16.14 11.73 10.03
CA MET A 185 15.57 12.93 9.40
C MET A 185 14.80 12.63 8.11
N LEU A 186 15.21 11.62 7.32
CA LEU A 186 14.55 11.32 6.03
C LEU A 186 13.09 10.89 6.20
N PRO A 187 12.77 9.89 7.06
CA PRO A 187 11.37 9.51 7.31
C PRO A 187 10.58 10.60 8.05
N VAL A 188 11.21 11.38 8.93
CA VAL A 188 10.55 12.52 9.59
C VAL A 188 10.18 13.59 8.56
N PHE A 189 11.10 13.91 7.65
CA PHE A 189 10.84 14.85 6.55
C PHE A 189 9.73 14.34 5.61
N GLY A 190 9.71 13.06 5.29
CA GLY A 190 8.63 12.43 4.51
C GLY A 190 7.27 12.52 5.20
N VAL A 191 7.21 12.28 6.50
CA VAL A 191 5.98 12.42 7.32
C VAL A 191 5.54 13.88 7.40
N LEU A 192 6.46 14.83 7.59
CA LEU A 192 6.15 16.26 7.64
C LEU A 192 5.67 16.78 6.28
N LEU A 193 6.26 16.32 5.18
CA LEU A 193 5.78 16.66 3.83
C LEU A 193 4.40 16.08 3.56
N LEU A 194 4.15 14.82 3.97
CA LEU A 194 2.84 14.20 3.83
C LEU A 194 1.80 14.91 4.69
N ALA A 195 2.13 15.23 5.94
CA ALA A 195 1.26 15.99 6.84
C ALA A 195 1.01 17.42 6.33
N GLY A 196 2.04 18.09 5.83
CA GLY A 196 1.92 19.40 5.20
C GLY A 196 1.07 19.37 3.94
N PHE A 197 1.24 18.35 3.10
CA PHE A 197 0.41 18.14 1.92
C PHE A 197 -1.06 17.91 2.30
N LEU A 198 -1.31 17.05 3.30
CA LEU A 198 -2.67 16.82 3.80
C LEU A 198 -3.27 18.10 4.42
N PHE A 199 -2.51 18.85 5.21
CA PHE A 199 -2.96 20.11 5.83
C PHE A 199 -3.25 21.21 4.80
N PHE A 200 -2.51 21.27 3.70
CA PHE A 200 -2.72 22.28 2.65
C PHE A 200 -3.89 21.92 1.71
N TYR A 201 -4.23 20.62 1.62
CA TYR A 201 -5.31 20.11 0.77
C TYR A 201 -6.64 19.92 1.51
N PHE A 202 -6.63 19.82 2.82
CA PHE A 202 -7.82 19.71 3.69
C PHE A 202 -8.05 20.99 4.48
#